data_568451810130b2a73a683d86293b6468
#
_entry.id   568451810130b2a73a683d86293b6468
#
_cell.length_a   1.000
_cell.length_b   1.000
_cell.length_c   1.000
_cell.angle_alpha   90.00
_cell.angle_beta   90.00
_cell.angle_gamma   90.00
#
_symmetry.space_group_name_H-M   'P 1'
#
loop_
_entity.id
_entity.type
_entity.pdbx_description
1 polymer ?
#
loop_
_entity_poly.entity_id
_entity_poly.type
_entity_poly.pdbx_seq_one_letter_code
_entity_poly.pdbx_strand_id
1 'polypeptide(L)'
;MIIDMHTHCFPDPLAKKAMPMLAMRSGNPYPAFGGTASGLRESVISGGADRAAVLNIATNAHQQTKVNDFAISLLSDDVLIPFGSVHFESPDALNE
;
A
#
# COMPACT_ATOMS: atom_id res chain seq x y z
N MET A 1 -14.22 -3.29 17.26
CA MET A 1 -13.60 -3.13 15.93
C MET A 1 -12.08 -3.10 16.07
N ILE A 2 -11.39 -3.85 15.25
CA ILE A 2 -9.92 -3.87 15.21
C ILE A 2 -9.48 -3.27 13.87
N ILE A 3 -8.60 -2.27 13.92
CA ILE A 3 -8.05 -1.62 12.73
C ILE A 3 -6.53 -1.77 12.78
N ASP A 4 -5.96 -2.40 11.75
CA ASP A 4 -4.51 -2.42 11.57
C ASP A 4 -4.08 -1.06 11.01
N MET A 5 -3.28 -0.33 11.76
CA MET A 5 -2.90 1.04 11.41
C MET A 5 -1.64 1.16 10.56
N HIS A 6 -1.04 0.05 10.16
CA HIS A 6 0.20 0.09 9.39
C HIS A 6 0.30 -1.06 8.40
N THR A 7 -0.28 -0.87 7.22
CA THR A 7 -0.20 -1.85 6.15
C THR A 7 0.24 -1.20 4.84
N HIS A 8 0.71 -2.02 3.92
CA HIS A 8 1.11 -1.61 2.58
C HIS A 8 0.58 -2.60 1.56
N CYS A 9 0.21 -2.10 0.39
CA CYS A 9 -0.04 -2.92 -0.79
C CYS A 9 0.32 -2.14 -2.05
N PHE A 10 0.37 -2.82 -3.17
CA PHE A 10 0.81 -2.27 -4.44
C PHE A 10 -0.19 -2.60 -5.55
N PRO A 11 -0.24 -1.80 -6.64
CA PRO A 11 -0.95 -2.23 -7.85
C PRO A 11 -0.47 -3.61 -8.28
N ASP A 12 -1.38 -4.45 -8.78
CA ASP A 12 -1.09 -5.85 -9.08
C ASP A 12 0.18 -6.08 -9.91
N PRO A 13 0.43 -5.33 -11.01
CA PRO A 13 1.67 -5.51 -11.78
C PRO A 13 2.93 -5.17 -10.99
N LEU A 14 2.85 -4.18 -10.10
CA LEU A 14 3.99 -3.75 -9.29
C LEU A 14 4.26 -4.72 -8.14
N ALA A 15 3.22 -5.33 -7.57
CA ALA A 15 3.36 -6.28 -6.46
C ALA A 15 4.32 -7.42 -6.82
N LYS A 16 4.24 -7.93 -8.02
CA LYS A 16 5.10 -9.01 -8.51
C LYS A 16 6.59 -8.64 -8.49
N LYS A 17 6.91 -7.35 -8.65
CA LYS A 17 8.30 -6.86 -8.64
C LYS A 17 8.72 -6.41 -7.24
N ALA A 18 7.82 -5.75 -6.52
CA ALA A 18 8.13 -5.14 -5.23
C ALA A 18 8.32 -6.18 -4.12
N MET A 19 7.51 -7.23 -4.09
CA MET A 19 7.53 -8.19 -2.99
C MET A 19 8.84 -8.97 -2.88
N PRO A 20 9.44 -9.51 -3.94
CA PRO A 20 10.74 -10.16 -3.84
C PRO A 20 11.85 -9.22 -3.37
N MET A 21 11.82 -7.96 -3.80
CA MET A 21 12.81 -6.95 -3.41
C MET A 21 12.68 -6.60 -1.92
N LEU A 22 11.46 -6.42 -1.44
CA LEU A 22 11.20 -6.14 -0.02
C LEU A 22 11.57 -7.32 0.86
N ALA A 23 11.27 -8.54 0.44
CA ALA A 23 11.66 -9.76 1.15
C ALA A 23 13.18 -9.85 1.28
N MET A 24 13.91 -9.54 0.20
CA MET A 24 15.38 -9.54 0.22
C MET A 24 15.94 -8.49 1.18
N ARG A 25 15.40 -7.27 1.16
CA ARG A 25 15.86 -6.16 2.01
C ARG A 25 15.55 -6.35 3.48
N SER A 26 14.39 -6.93 3.79
CA SER A 26 13.95 -7.15 5.17
C SER A 26 14.55 -8.41 5.81
N GLY A 27 15.15 -9.28 5.02
CA GLY A 27 15.64 -10.57 5.49
C GLY A 27 14.50 -11.57 5.79
N ASN A 28 13.26 -11.25 5.44
CA ASN A 28 12.12 -12.13 5.59
C ASN A 28 11.64 -12.64 4.23
N PRO A 29 11.97 -13.89 3.85
CA PRO A 29 11.58 -14.43 2.55
C PRO A 29 10.10 -14.84 2.47
N TYR A 30 9.36 -14.77 3.59
CA TYR A 30 7.97 -15.23 3.69
C TYR A 30 7.03 -14.07 4.00
N PRO A 31 6.64 -13.24 3.02
CA PRO A 31 5.66 -12.20 3.25
C PRO A 31 4.29 -12.79 3.61
N ALA A 32 3.49 -12.05 4.38
CA ALA A 32 2.17 -12.50 4.81
C ALA A 32 1.18 -12.67 3.65
N PHE A 33 1.41 -12.01 2.53
CA PHE A 33 0.56 -12.08 1.33
C PHE A 33 1.35 -11.61 0.10
N GLY A 34 0.70 -11.67 -1.09
CA GLY A 34 1.37 -11.37 -2.36
C GLY A 34 1.55 -9.89 -2.70
N GLY A 35 1.20 -8.97 -1.81
CA GLY A 35 1.43 -7.54 -1.99
C GLY A 35 0.33 -6.80 -2.73
N THR A 36 -0.73 -7.46 -3.18
CA THR A 36 -1.87 -6.85 -3.87
C THR A 36 -2.91 -6.31 -2.88
N ALA A 37 -3.79 -5.42 -3.35
CA ALA A 37 -4.90 -4.93 -2.52
C ALA A 37 -5.84 -6.06 -2.09
N SER A 38 -6.20 -6.95 -3.01
CA SER A 38 -7.06 -8.10 -2.69
C SER A 38 -6.39 -9.05 -1.69
N GLY A 39 -5.10 -9.30 -1.85
CA GLY A 39 -4.33 -10.13 -0.91
C GLY A 39 -4.25 -9.51 0.48
N LEU A 40 -4.04 -8.21 0.57
CA LEU A 40 -4.06 -7.50 1.85
C LEU A 40 -5.43 -7.60 2.51
N ARG A 41 -6.50 -7.37 1.76
CA ARG A 41 -7.87 -7.46 2.26
C ARG A 41 -8.14 -8.85 2.88
N GLU A 42 -7.79 -9.90 2.17
CA GLU A 42 -7.94 -11.28 2.67
C GLU A 42 -7.10 -11.52 3.93
N SER A 43 -5.87 -11.04 3.95
CA SER A 43 -4.97 -11.18 5.09
C SER A 43 -5.53 -10.47 6.34
N VAL A 44 -6.06 -9.26 6.17
CA VAL A 44 -6.66 -8.47 7.26
C VAL A 44 -7.85 -9.22 7.86
N ILE A 45 -8.77 -9.67 7.02
CA ILE A 45 -9.98 -10.36 7.46
C ILE A 45 -9.62 -11.70 8.13
N SER A 46 -8.77 -12.51 7.51
CA SER A 46 -8.38 -13.81 8.07
C SER A 46 -7.57 -13.67 9.35
N GLY A 47 -6.85 -12.55 9.52
CA GLY A 47 -6.12 -12.25 10.75
C GLY A 47 -7.00 -11.73 11.89
N GLY A 48 -8.29 -11.52 11.66
CA GLY A 48 -9.24 -11.07 12.67
C GLY A 48 -9.38 -9.56 12.81
N ALA A 49 -8.77 -8.77 11.93
CA ALA A 49 -8.99 -7.33 11.89
C ALA A 49 -10.19 -7.00 10.98
N ASP A 50 -10.84 -5.89 11.25
CA ASP A 50 -12.00 -5.43 10.49
C ASP A 50 -11.60 -4.52 9.33
N ARG A 51 -10.59 -3.68 9.54
CA ARG A 51 -10.10 -2.71 8.56
C ARG A 51 -8.59 -2.54 8.66
N ALA A 52 -7.99 -1.94 7.65
CA ALA A 52 -6.57 -1.63 7.64
C ALA A 52 -6.29 -0.27 6.99
N ALA A 53 -5.42 0.50 7.60
CA ALA A 53 -4.87 1.71 7.02
C ALA A 53 -3.77 1.33 6.01
N VAL A 54 -3.94 1.71 4.75
CA VAL A 54 -2.95 1.47 3.69
C VAL A 54 -2.09 2.71 3.54
N LEU A 55 -0.84 2.60 3.98
CA LEU A 55 0.12 3.71 3.93
C LEU A 55 0.88 3.65 2.61
N ASN A 56 0.45 4.43 1.65
CA ASN A 56 1.10 4.52 0.35
C ASN A 56 2.37 5.36 0.45
N ILE A 57 3.41 4.95 -0.24
CA ILE A 57 4.72 5.60 -0.15
C ILE A 57 5.22 5.96 -1.54
N ALA A 58 5.46 7.25 -1.77
CA ALA A 58 6.19 7.75 -2.93
C ALA A 58 7.68 7.82 -2.59
N THR A 59 8.48 6.94 -3.16
CA THR A 59 9.92 6.88 -2.88
C THR A 59 10.74 7.85 -3.72
N ASN A 60 10.12 8.46 -4.73
CA ASN A 60 10.70 9.55 -5.51
C ASN A 60 9.58 10.44 -6.05
N ALA A 61 9.95 11.63 -6.56
CA ALA A 61 8.99 12.61 -7.06
C ALA A 61 8.13 12.10 -8.22
N HIS A 62 8.67 11.23 -9.07
CA HIS A 62 7.96 10.69 -10.23
C HIS A 62 6.84 9.71 -9.86
N GLN A 63 6.90 9.13 -8.68
CA GLN A 63 5.90 8.16 -8.22
C GLN A 63 4.68 8.80 -7.57
N GLN A 64 4.77 10.05 -7.14
CA GLN A 64 3.75 10.67 -6.29
C GLN A 64 2.34 10.57 -6.89
N THR A 65 2.16 11.02 -8.12
CA THR A 65 0.84 11.00 -8.77
C THR A 65 0.29 9.58 -8.92
N LYS A 66 1.13 8.64 -9.37
CA LYS A 66 0.70 7.23 -9.54
C LYS A 66 0.34 6.57 -8.22
N VAL A 67 1.10 6.85 -7.17
CA VAL A 67 0.84 6.33 -5.83
C VAL A 67 -0.48 6.87 -5.30
N ASN A 68 -0.76 8.15 -5.50
CA ASN A 68 -2.01 8.77 -5.05
C ASN A 68 -3.20 8.33 -5.91
N ASP A 69 -3.02 8.13 -7.21
CA ASP A 69 -4.06 7.55 -8.06
C ASP A 69 -4.44 6.13 -7.59
N PHE A 70 -3.46 5.34 -7.21
CA PHE A 70 -3.72 4.03 -6.62
C PHE A 70 -4.48 4.16 -5.30
N ALA A 71 -4.09 5.09 -4.42
CA ALA A 71 -4.81 5.35 -3.18
C ALA A 71 -6.28 5.72 -3.44
N ILE A 72 -6.53 6.58 -4.42
CA ILE A 72 -7.89 6.96 -4.82
C ILE A 72 -8.69 5.73 -5.28
N SER A 73 -8.07 4.81 -5.99
CA SER A 73 -8.75 3.58 -6.44
C SER A 73 -9.23 2.68 -5.30
N LEU A 74 -8.67 2.84 -4.10
CA LEU A 74 -9.05 2.06 -2.92
C LEU A 74 -10.11 2.75 -2.04
N LEU A 75 -10.53 3.98 -2.37
CA LEU A 75 -11.47 4.73 -1.53
C LEU A 75 -12.83 4.06 -1.36
N SER A 76 -13.25 3.26 -2.33
CA SER A 76 -14.54 2.53 -2.27
C SER A 76 -14.43 1.19 -1.56
N ASP A 77 -13.25 0.77 -1.13
CA ASP A 77 -13.09 -0.49 -0.41
C ASP A 77 -13.65 -0.35 1.02
N ASP A 78 -14.35 -1.37 1.49
CA ASP A 78 -14.96 -1.37 2.82
C ASP A 78 -14.03 -1.87 3.93
N VAL A 79 -12.88 -2.40 3.58
CA VAL A 79 -11.85 -2.91 4.51
C VAL A 79 -10.63 -2.00 4.51
N LEU A 80 -10.16 -1.57 3.34
CA LEU A 80 -8.93 -0.81 3.20
C LEU A 80 -9.21 0.70 3.29
N ILE A 81 -8.44 1.38 4.12
CA ILE A 81 -8.51 2.85 4.31
C ILE A 81 -7.23 3.44 3.72
N PRO A 82 -7.26 3.97 2.48
CA PRO A 82 -6.04 4.46 1.85
C PRO A 82 -5.62 5.83 2.37
N PHE A 83 -4.32 6.01 2.52
CA PHE A 83 -3.67 7.30 2.73
C PHE A 83 -2.82 7.65 1.53
N GLY A 84 -2.80 8.91 1.15
CA GLY A 84 -1.93 9.41 0.10
C GLY A 84 -0.49 9.61 0.57
N SER A 85 0.36 10.00 -0.36
CA SER A 85 1.78 10.26 -0.09
C SER A 85 2.24 11.50 -0.85
N VAL A 86 3.14 12.25 -0.25
CA VAL A 86 3.76 13.42 -0.85
C VAL A 86 5.28 13.26 -0.78
N HIS A 87 5.96 13.51 -1.90
CA HIS A 87 7.41 13.52 -1.92
C HIS A 87 7.90 14.97 -1.93
N PHE A 88 8.81 15.30 -1.03
CA PHE A 88 9.26 16.69 -0.84
C PHE A 88 9.94 17.31 -2.08
N GLU A 89 10.48 16.50 -2.98
CA GLU A 89 11.08 16.97 -4.23
C GLU A 89 10.07 17.10 -5.38
N SER A 90 8.81 16.73 -5.17
CA SER A 90 7.81 16.85 -6.22
C SER A 90 7.45 18.32 -6.45
N PRO A 91 7.44 18.81 -7.72
CA PRO A 91 6.97 20.15 -8.00
C PRO A 91 5.47 20.32 -7.71
N ASP A 92 4.72 19.24 -7.66
CA ASP A 92 3.28 19.23 -7.41
C ASP A 92 2.91 18.88 -5.97
N ALA A 93 3.89 18.88 -5.06
CA ALA A 93 3.67 18.44 -3.68
C ALA A 93 2.50 19.15 -2.97
N LEU A 94 2.32 20.45 -3.21
CA LEU A 94 1.26 21.24 -2.60
C LEU A 94 -0.10 21.10 -3.30
N ASN A 95 -0.14 20.59 -4.51
CA ASN A 95 -1.35 20.46 -5.32
C ASN A 95 -1.90 19.04 -5.37
N GLU A 96 -1.16 18.09 -4.84
CA GLU A 96 -1.51 16.66 -4.87
C GLU A 96 -2.58 16.21 -3.83
#